data_42a34fcf95a540cd1903256634016a68
#
_entry.id   42a34fcf95a540cd1903256634016a68
#
_cell.length_a   1.000
_cell.length_b   1.000
_cell.length_c   1.000
_cell.angle_alpha   90.00
_cell.angle_beta   90.00
_cell.angle_gamma   90.00
#
_symmetry.space_group_name_H-M   'P 1'
#
loop_
_entity.id
_entity.type
_entity.pdbx_description
1 polymer ?
#
loop_
_entity_poly.entity_id
_entity_poly.type
_entity_poly.pdbx_seq_one_letter_code
_entity_poly.pdbx_strand_id
1 'polypeptide(L)'
;MEPIIETKHLTHIYSAGTPFEHTALDGVDFCAYPGEYLGVIGHTGSGKSTLIQHLNALLRPTSGTVLFQNADIWSDPKITKKTRFQVGLVFQYPEYQLFEETVYKDISFGPKNMGLDEKEIDRRVRSAAYFVGLRDDQLDKSPFELSGGQKRRVAIAGVIAMEPKVLILDEPTAGLDPEGVES
;
A
#
# COMPACT_ATOMS: atom_id res chain seq x y z
N MET A 1 18.15 6.89 -16.05
CA MET A 1 16.74 6.43 -15.90
C MET A 1 16.12 7.36 -14.89
N GLU A 2 14.88 7.82 -15.11
CA GLU A 2 14.20 8.69 -14.13
C GLU A 2 13.56 7.85 -13.03
N PRO A 3 13.61 8.28 -11.76
CA PRO A 3 12.96 7.57 -10.67
C PRO A 3 11.44 7.56 -10.85
N ILE A 4 10.79 6.44 -10.47
CA ILE A 4 9.33 6.35 -10.45
C ILE A 4 8.76 7.05 -9.21
N ILE A 5 9.50 7.00 -8.10
CA ILE A 5 9.17 7.69 -6.85
C ILE A 5 10.45 8.24 -6.23
N GLU A 6 10.38 9.45 -5.69
CA GLU A 6 11.53 10.16 -5.12
C GLU A 6 11.09 11.01 -3.93
N THR A 7 11.94 11.11 -2.91
CA THR A 7 11.79 12.12 -1.85
C THR A 7 12.98 13.06 -1.86
N LYS A 8 12.74 14.35 -1.59
CA LYS A 8 13.77 15.39 -1.48
C LYS A 8 13.67 16.07 -0.14
N HIS A 9 14.71 15.91 0.70
CA HIS A 9 14.82 16.46 2.04
C HIS A 9 13.57 16.22 2.89
N LEU A 10 13.01 14.99 2.78
CA LEU A 10 11.76 14.62 3.44
C LEU A 10 11.92 14.64 4.95
N THR A 11 11.18 15.50 5.62
CA THR A 11 11.14 15.59 7.08
C THR A 11 9.71 15.39 7.57
N HIS A 12 9.56 14.58 8.62
CA HIS A 12 8.29 14.41 9.31
C HIS A 12 8.45 14.45 10.80
N ILE A 13 7.71 15.37 11.43
CA ILE A 13 7.70 15.59 12.87
C ILE A 13 6.28 15.30 13.37
N TYR A 14 6.15 14.29 14.22
CA TYR A 14 4.89 14.01 14.93
C TYR A 14 4.70 14.99 16.09
N SER A 15 3.48 15.42 16.31
CA SER A 15 3.09 16.29 17.43
C SER A 15 3.93 17.57 17.55
N ALA A 16 4.30 18.17 16.40
CA ALA A 16 5.14 19.37 16.35
C ALA A 16 4.60 20.49 17.26
N GLY A 17 5.49 21.14 18.00
CA GLY A 17 5.17 22.22 18.94
C GLY A 17 4.53 21.75 20.26
N THR A 18 4.53 20.45 20.55
CA THR A 18 4.04 19.91 21.82
C THR A 18 5.17 19.24 22.62
N PRO A 19 4.98 18.95 23.93
CA PRO A 19 5.95 18.19 24.72
C PRO A 19 6.20 16.76 24.21
N PHE A 20 5.37 16.24 23.29
CA PHE A 20 5.49 14.92 22.69
C PHE A 20 6.04 14.96 21.26
N GLU A 21 6.70 16.07 20.90
CA GLU A 21 7.32 16.22 19.60
C GLU A 21 8.37 15.14 19.35
N HIS A 22 8.26 14.49 18.18
CA HIS A 22 9.19 13.44 17.77
C HIS A 22 9.47 13.55 16.27
N THR A 23 10.75 13.73 15.93
CA THR A 23 11.19 13.71 14.53
C THR A 23 11.37 12.26 14.09
N ALA A 24 10.52 11.80 13.19
CA ALA A 24 10.54 10.45 12.65
C ALA A 24 11.36 10.33 11.37
N LEU A 25 11.40 11.39 10.55
CA LEU A 25 12.25 11.51 9.37
C LEU A 25 12.91 12.87 9.39
N ASP A 26 14.20 12.92 9.06
CA ASP A 26 15.00 14.16 9.06
C ASP A 26 15.81 14.25 7.76
N GLY A 27 15.33 15.09 6.82
CA GLY A 27 16.00 15.37 5.56
C GLY A 27 16.25 14.15 4.66
N VAL A 28 15.34 13.17 4.65
CA VAL A 28 15.56 11.89 3.94
C VAL A 28 15.41 12.08 2.44
N ASP A 29 16.47 11.76 1.70
CA ASP A 29 16.47 11.60 0.25
C ASP A 29 16.38 10.12 -0.11
N PHE A 30 15.39 9.76 -0.92
CA PHE A 30 15.12 8.38 -1.34
C PHE A 30 14.71 8.37 -2.81
N CYS A 31 15.09 7.35 -3.56
CA CYS A 31 14.60 7.13 -4.91
C CYS A 31 14.41 5.64 -5.19
N ALA A 32 13.38 5.33 -6.00
CA ALA A 32 13.15 4.01 -6.56
C ALA A 32 12.91 4.12 -8.07
N TYR A 33 13.38 3.14 -8.81
CA TYR A 33 13.30 3.10 -10.27
C TYR A 33 12.32 2.04 -10.77
N PRO A 34 11.76 2.19 -11.98
CA PRO A 34 10.89 1.17 -12.56
C PRO A 34 11.58 -0.19 -12.65
N GLY A 35 10.89 -1.24 -12.18
CA GLY A 35 11.38 -2.62 -12.20
C GLY A 35 12.41 -2.95 -11.11
N GLU A 36 12.66 -2.05 -10.18
CA GLU A 36 13.58 -2.26 -9.07
C GLU A 36 12.91 -2.93 -7.89
N TYR A 37 13.63 -3.83 -7.20
CA TYR A 37 13.27 -4.38 -5.89
C TYR A 37 14.13 -3.73 -4.82
N LEU A 38 13.49 -3.03 -3.88
CA LEU A 38 14.17 -2.33 -2.80
C LEU A 38 13.76 -2.91 -1.43
N GLY A 39 14.77 -3.31 -0.65
CA GLY A 39 14.58 -3.67 0.75
C GLY A 39 14.93 -2.51 1.67
N VAL A 40 13.95 -2.02 2.44
CA VAL A 40 14.18 -1.01 3.48
C VAL A 40 14.32 -1.71 4.82
N ILE A 41 15.54 -1.71 5.37
CA ILE A 41 15.88 -2.38 6.64
C ILE A 41 16.25 -1.37 7.72
N GLY A 42 15.98 -1.74 8.96
CA GLY A 42 16.29 -0.90 10.12
C GLY A 42 15.54 -1.40 11.36
N HIS A 43 15.97 -0.98 12.54
CA HIS A 43 15.31 -1.34 13.81
C HIS A 43 13.90 -0.73 13.92
N THR A 44 13.10 -1.24 14.85
CA THR A 44 11.79 -0.66 15.19
C THR A 44 11.94 0.79 15.61
N GLY A 45 11.09 1.68 15.09
CA GLY A 45 11.17 3.13 15.37
C GLY A 45 12.17 3.89 14.49
N SER A 46 12.84 3.26 13.51
CA SER A 46 13.76 3.96 12.59
C SER A 46 13.08 4.77 11.48
N GLY A 47 11.77 4.93 11.49
CA GLY A 47 11.03 5.73 10.52
C GLY A 47 10.57 4.99 9.25
N LYS A 48 10.80 3.67 9.12
CA LYS A 48 10.40 2.89 7.93
C LYS A 48 8.93 3.06 7.58
N SER A 49 8.02 2.75 8.51
CA SER A 49 6.57 2.86 8.28
C SER A 49 6.14 4.32 8.03
N THR A 50 6.82 5.29 8.64
CA THR A 50 6.60 6.71 8.34
C THR A 50 7.00 7.04 6.90
N LEU A 51 8.18 6.57 6.44
CA LEU A 51 8.63 6.78 5.06
C LEU A 51 7.62 6.21 4.06
N ILE A 52 7.25 4.94 4.18
CA ILE A 52 6.34 4.29 3.22
C ILE A 52 4.96 4.94 3.16
N GLN A 53 4.45 5.48 4.29
CA GLN A 53 3.19 6.21 4.33
C GLN A 53 3.28 7.57 3.62
N HIS A 54 4.46 8.19 3.54
CA HIS A 54 4.67 9.36 2.70
C HIS A 54 4.68 8.99 1.21
N LEU A 55 5.34 7.87 0.85
CA LEU A 55 5.39 7.43 -0.54
C LEU A 55 4.01 7.12 -1.13
N ASN A 56 3.06 6.62 -0.30
CA ASN A 56 1.67 6.36 -0.70
C ASN A 56 0.73 7.58 -0.50
N ALA A 57 1.24 8.74 -0.13
CA ALA A 57 0.44 9.94 0.16
C ALA A 57 -0.59 9.77 1.31
N LEU A 58 -0.32 8.93 2.30
CA LEU A 58 -1.11 8.82 3.53
C LEU A 58 -0.70 9.88 4.56
N LEU A 59 0.60 10.17 4.65
CA LEU A 59 1.13 11.24 5.48
C LEU A 59 1.62 12.39 4.62
N ARG A 60 1.34 13.62 5.07
CA ARG A 60 1.88 14.83 4.46
C ARG A 60 3.19 15.21 5.14
N PRO A 61 4.25 15.56 4.40
CA PRO A 61 5.52 16.01 4.97
C PRO A 61 5.36 17.24 5.85
N THR A 62 6.20 17.35 6.90
CA THR A 62 6.40 18.61 7.62
C THR A 62 7.21 19.57 6.75
N SER A 63 8.23 19.05 6.05
CA SER A 63 8.99 19.78 5.02
C SER A 63 9.59 18.79 4.00
N GLY A 64 10.14 19.32 2.91
CA GLY A 64 10.60 18.51 1.78
C GLY A 64 9.47 18.14 0.83
N THR A 65 9.76 17.32 -0.16
CA THR A 65 8.83 16.92 -1.24
C THR A 65 8.85 15.43 -1.47
N VAL A 66 7.69 14.90 -1.89
CA VAL A 66 7.56 13.53 -2.42
C VAL A 66 7.08 13.63 -3.85
N LEU A 67 7.82 13.05 -4.77
CA LEU A 67 7.53 13.06 -6.19
C LEU A 67 7.13 11.65 -6.65
N PHE A 68 6.08 11.55 -7.42
CA PHE A 68 5.70 10.35 -8.15
C PHE A 68 5.65 10.67 -9.64
N GLN A 69 6.49 10.00 -10.45
CA GLN A 69 6.66 10.29 -11.88
C GLN A 69 6.92 11.79 -12.11
N ASN A 70 7.86 12.37 -11.38
CA ASN A 70 8.29 13.77 -11.40
C ASN A 70 7.22 14.81 -10.98
N ALA A 71 6.02 14.39 -10.55
CA ALA A 71 4.99 15.28 -10.03
C ALA A 71 4.97 15.27 -8.50
N ASP A 72 4.96 16.45 -7.86
CA ASP A 72 4.75 16.55 -6.41
C ASP A 72 3.35 16.04 -6.08
N ILE A 73 3.30 14.96 -5.27
CA ILE A 73 2.05 14.28 -4.92
C ILE A 73 1.10 15.14 -4.07
N TRP A 74 1.58 16.25 -3.52
CA TRP A 74 0.80 17.18 -2.69
C TRP A 74 0.46 18.49 -3.39
N SER A 75 0.87 18.67 -4.65
CA SER A 75 0.61 19.88 -5.43
C SER A 75 -0.87 20.11 -5.76
N ASP A 76 -1.65 19.03 -5.92
CA ASP A 76 -3.09 19.06 -6.23
C ASP A 76 -3.79 17.83 -5.62
N PRO A 77 -5.00 18.00 -5.01
CA PRO A 77 -5.76 16.89 -4.44
C PRO A 77 -6.07 15.76 -5.44
N LYS A 78 -6.19 16.06 -6.73
CA LYS A 78 -6.39 15.05 -7.78
C LYS A 78 -5.14 14.22 -7.99
N ILE A 79 -3.94 14.84 -7.93
CA ILE A 79 -2.65 14.14 -8.01
C ILE A 79 -2.50 13.26 -6.77
N THR A 80 -2.76 13.77 -5.57
CA THR A 80 -2.75 12.99 -4.32
C THR A 80 -3.65 11.75 -4.42
N LYS A 81 -4.91 11.93 -4.85
CA LYS A 81 -5.85 10.83 -5.03
C LYS A 81 -5.34 9.80 -6.04
N LYS A 82 -4.83 10.25 -7.18
CA LYS A 82 -4.28 9.38 -8.23
C LYS A 82 -3.08 8.59 -7.72
N THR A 83 -2.19 9.24 -6.96
CA THR A 83 -1.00 8.59 -6.39
C THR A 83 -1.38 7.42 -5.48
N ARG A 84 -2.40 7.57 -4.63
CA ARG A 84 -2.89 6.50 -3.73
C ARG A 84 -3.34 5.24 -4.46
N PHE A 85 -3.84 5.36 -5.69
CA PHE A 85 -4.17 4.20 -6.52
C PHE A 85 -2.96 3.61 -7.24
N GLN A 86 -1.96 4.42 -7.56
CA GLN A 86 -0.80 4.00 -8.33
C GLN A 86 0.39 3.55 -7.47
N VAL A 87 0.39 3.91 -6.19
CA VAL A 87 1.35 3.43 -5.18
C VAL A 87 0.56 2.59 -4.18
N GLY A 88 0.46 1.30 -4.43
CA GLY A 88 -0.23 0.35 -3.55
C GLY A 88 0.57 0.13 -2.27
N LEU A 89 -0.09 0.13 -1.13
CA LEU A 89 0.50 -0.15 0.17
C LEU A 89 -0.26 -1.29 0.85
N VAL A 90 0.46 -2.37 1.14
CA VAL A 90 -0.01 -3.46 1.99
C VAL A 90 0.59 -3.25 3.38
N PHE A 91 -0.26 -2.99 4.36
CA PHE A 91 0.16 -2.77 5.75
C PHE A 91 0.55 -4.07 6.45
N GLN A 92 1.24 -3.95 7.55
CA GLN A 92 1.41 -5.04 8.51
C GLN A 92 0.03 -5.53 8.99
N TYR A 93 -0.21 -6.86 8.96
CA TYR A 93 -1.50 -7.47 9.29
C TYR A 93 -2.68 -6.95 8.44
N PRO A 94 -2.60 -7.02 7.11
CA PRO A 94 -3.59 -6.41 6.23
C PRO A 94 -4.97 -7.08 6.32
N GLU A 95 -5.05 -8.28 6.88
CA GLU A 95 -6.29 -9.03 7.15
C GLU A 95 -7.24 -8.33 8.13
N TYR A 96 -6.77 -7.40 8.95
CA TYR A 96 -7.62 -6.61 9.83
C TYR A 96 -8.31 -5.43 9.12
N GLN A 97 -8.00 -5.21 7.86
CA GLN A 97 -8.59 -4.13 7.06
C GLN A 97 -9.80 -4.58 6.23
N LEU A 98 -10.15 -5.87 6.28
CA LEU A 98 -11.32 -6.41 5.58
C LEU A 98 -12.61 -5.98 6.29
N PHE A 99 -13.58 -5.48 5.53
CA PHE A 99 -14.81 -4.90 6.09
C PHE A 99 -16.08 -5.18 5.27
N GLU A 100 -15.93 -5.66 4.04
CA GLU A 100 -17.07 -5.90 3.15
C GLU A 100 -17.76 -7.24 3.44
N GLU A 101 -18.98 -7.39 2.93
CA GLU A 101 -19.79 -8.60 3.12
C GLU A 101 -19.24 -9.83 2.40
N THR A 102 -18.59 -9.61 1.24
CA THR A 102 -18.00 -10.69 0.43
C THR A 102 -16.58 -10.35 0.01
N VAL A 103 -15.78 -11.38 -0.22
CA VAL A 103 -14.42 -11.28 -0.77
C VAL A 103 -14.40 -10.47 -2.06
N TYR A 104 -15.35 -10.73 -2.97
CA TYR A 104 -15.46 -9.98 -4.22
C TYR A 104 -15.66 -8.48 -3.96
N LYS A 105 -16.53 -8.10 -3.02
CA LYS A 105 -16.79 -6.70 -2.69
C LYS A 105 -15.56 -6.04 -2.09
N ASP A 106 -14.84 -6.72 -1.19
CA ASP A 106 -13.59 -6.20 -0.60
C ASP A 106 -12.53 -5.94 -1.66
N ILE A 107 -12.25 -6.91 -2.54
CA ILE A 107 -11.27 -6.74 -3.62
C ILE A 107 -11.71 -5.65 -4.61
N SER A 108 -13.02 -5.54 -4.89
CA SER A 108 -13.56 -4.54 -5.84
C SER A 108 -13.57 -3.11 -5.31
N PHE A 109 -13.36 -2.91 -4.01
CA PHE A 109 -13.47 -1.59 -3.38
C PHE A 109 -12.52 -0.55 -3.98
N GLY A 110 -11.23 -0.91 -4.17
CA GLY A 110 -10.25 -0.05 -4.84
C GLY A 110 -10.64 0.33 -6.27
N PRO A 111 -10.86 -0.66 -7.16
CA PRO A 111 -11.32 -0.45 -8.54
C PRO A 111 -12.60 0.40 -8.66
N LYS A 112 -13.59 0.20 -7.77
CA LYS A 112 -14.80 1.05 -7.72
C LYS A 112 -14.47 2.51 -7.41
N ASN A 113 -13.61 2.75 -6.43
CA ASN A 113 -13.18 4.11 -6.05
C ASN A 113 -12.33 4.80 -7.14
N MET A 114 -11.73 4.02 -8.04
CA MET A 114 -11.09 4.54 -9.25
C MET A 114 -12.09 5.00 -10.31
N GLY A 115 -13.38 4.61 -10.19
CA GLY A 115 -14.44 4.94 -11.14
C GLY A 115 -14.41 4.06 -12.40
N LEU A 116 -13.92 2.84 -12.29
CA LEU A 116 -13.91 1.88 -13.40
C LEU A 116 -15.32 1.33 -13.64
N ASP A 117 -15.58 0.87 -14.87
CA ASP A 117 -16.82 0.18 -15.21
C ASP A 117 -16.86 -1.24 -14.63
N GLU A 118 -18.08 -1.81 -14.55
CA GLU A 118 -18.29 -3.12 -13.91
C GLU A 118 -17.50 -4.25 -14.58
N LYS A 119 -17.34 -4.21 -15.89
CA LYS A 119 -16.62 -5.24 -16.65
C LYS A 119 -15.12 -5.21 -16.32
N GLU A 120 -14.54 -4.03 -16.24
CA GLU A 120 -13.14 -3.87 -15.86
C GLU A 120 -12.90 -4.18 -14.38
N ILE A 121 -13.85 -3.85 -13.50
CA ILE A 121 -13.81 -4.23 -12.09
C ILE A 121 -13.80 -5.77 -11.97
N ASP A 122 -14.72 -6.48 -12.62
CA ASP A 122 -14.79 -7.94 -12.56
C ASP A 122 -13.49 -8.59 -13.08
N ARG A 123 -12.95 -8.09 -14.20
CA ARG A 123 -11.67 -8.54 -14.75
C ARG A 123 -10.54 -8.42 -13.72
N ARG A 124 -10.42 -7.25 -13.10
CA ARG A 124 -9.35 -6.96 -12.11
C ARG A 124 -9.50 -7.78 -10.84
N VAL A 125 -10.71 -7.91 -10.33
CA VAL A 125 -11.00 -8.74 -9.15
C VAL A 125 -10.58 -10.18 -9.39
N ARG A 126 -11.02 -10.79 -10.50
CA ARG A 126 -10.67 -12.19 -10.81
C ARG A 126 -9.18 -12.37 -11.07
N SER A 127 -8.55 -11.43 -11.79
CA SER A 127 -7.12 -11.47 -12.04
C SER A 127 -6.32 -11.38 -10.73
N ALA A 128 -6.68 -10.46 -9.84
CA ALA A 128 -6.02 -10.30 -8.53
C ALA A 128 -6.24 -11.52 -7.64
N ALA A 129 -7.47 -12.05 -7.58
CA ALA A 129 -7.80 -13.27 -6.83
C ALA A 129 -6.97 -14.47 -7.31
N TYR A 130 -6.91 -14.67 -8.62
CA TYR A 130 -6.09 -15.74 -9.22
C TYR A 130 -4.60 -15.58 -8.87
N PHE A 131 -4.07 -14.36 -8.96
CA PHE A 131 -2.66 -14.06 -8.66
C PHE A 131 -2.26 -14.45 -7.23
N VAL A 132 -3.14 -14.21 -6.25
CA VAL A 132 -2.89 -14.55 -4.84
C VAL A 132 -3.35 -15.99 -4.47
N GLY A 133 -3.80 -16.80 -5.44
CA GLY A 133 -4.23 -18.18 -5.23
C GLY A 133 -5.57 -18.32 -4.50
N LEU A 134 -6.48 -17.35 -4.63
CA LEU A 134 -7.88 -17.50 -4.22
C LEU A 134 -8.68 -18.24 -5.31
N ARG A 135 -9.60 -19.11 -4.87
CA ARG A 135 -10.50 -19.83 -5.77
C ARG A 135 -11.79 -19.03 -6.01
N ASP A 136 -12.41 -19.23 -7.18
CA ASP A 136 -13.66 -18.53 -7.52
C ASP A 136 -14.79 -18.78 -6.51
N ASP A 137 -14.89 -20.00 -5.93
CA ASP A 137 -15.89 -20.32 -4.91
C ASP A 137 -15.71 -19.54 -3.60
N GLN A 138 -14.58 -18.87 -3.41
CA GLN A 138 -14.29 -18.03 -2.24
C GLN A 138 -14.74 -16.58 -2.43
N LEU A 139 -14.94 -16.12 -3.68
CA LEU A 139 -15.29 -14.74 -3.96
C LEU A 139 -16.65 -14.31 -3.39
N ASP A 140 -17.60 -15.25 -3.33
CA ASP A 140 -18.95 -15.00 -2.80
C ASP A 140 -19.05 -15.20 -1.27
N LYS A 141 -17.99 -15.73 -0.63
CA LYS A 141 -17.96 -15.95 0.81
C LYS A 141 -17.69 -14.66 1.56
N SER A 142 -18.13 -14.63 2.83
CA SER A 142 -17.70 -13.57 3.74
C SER A 142 -16.20 -13.67 4.02
N PRO A 143 -15.43 -12.56 3.99
CA PRO A 143 -14.02 -12.57 4.41
C PRO A 143 -13.84 -13.14 5.82
N PHE A 144 -14.84 -12.97 6.70
CA PHE A 144 -14.77 -13.40 8.10
C PHE A 144 -14.85 -14.92 8.28
N GLU A 145 -15.33 -15.66 7.27
CA GLU A 145 -15.36 -17.14 7.25
C GLU A 145 -14.04 -17.77 6.80
N LEU A 146 -13.09 -16.95 6.32
CA LEU A 146 -11.81 -17.41 5.80
C LEU A 146 -10.77 -17.61 6.91
N SER A 147 -9.77 -18.48 6.66
CA SER A 147 -8.59 -18.58 7.50
C SER A 147 -7.75 -17.30 7.48
N GLY A 148 -6.89 -17.08 8.49
CA GLY A 148 -6.02 -15.90 8.55
C GLY A 148 -5.18 -15.69 7.29
N GLY A 149 -4.55 -16.75 6.78
CA GLY A 149 -3.78 -16.68 5.54
C GLY A 149 -4.63 -16.37 4.31
N GLN A 150 -5.89 -16.88 4.26
CA GLN A 150 -6.82 -16.52 3.17
C GLN A 150 -7.26 -15.06 3.27
N LYS A 151 -7.57 -14.56 4.47
CA LYS A 151 -7.88 -13.13 4.70
C LYS A 151 -6.76 -12.23 4.24
N ARG A 152 -5.52 -12.59 4.57
CA ARG A 152 -4.34 -11.84 4.13
C ARG A 152 -4.23 -11.80 2.61
N ARG A 153 -4.48 -12.92 1.92
CA ARG A 153 -4.52 -12.97 0.45
C ARG A 153 -5.62 -12.08 -0.13
N VAL A 154 -6.80 -12.04 0.49
CA VAL A 154 -7.88 -11.12 0.08
C VAL A 154 -7.44 -9.67 0.18
N ALA A 155 -6.84 -9.27 1.30
CA ALA A 155 -6.36 -7.90 1.50
C ALA A 155 -5.27 -7.50 0.49
N ILE A 156 -4.32 -8.41 0.21
CA ILE A 156 -3.29 -8.21 -0.83
C ILE A 156 -3.95 -8.08 -2.21
N ALA A 157 -4.93 -8.95 -2.53
CA ALA A 157 -5.68 -8.88 -3.80
C ALA A 157 -6.38 -7.54 -3.98
N GLY A 158 -6.95 -6.97 -2.91
CA GLY A 158 -7.58 -5.64 -2.92
C GLY A 158 -6.63 -4.53 -3.36
N VAL A 159 -5.35 -4.61 -2.95
CA VAL A 159 -4.32 -3.67 -3.38
C VAL A 159 -3.88 -3.94 -4.83
N ILE A 160 -3.64 -5.21 -5.19
CA ILE A 160 -3.21 -5.60 -6.55
C ILE A 160 -4.29 -5.30 -7.60
N ALA A 161 -5.58 -5.42 -7.25
CA ALA A 161 -6.70 -5.12 -8.16
C ALA A 161 -6.72 -3.67 -8.66
N MET A 162 -6.05 -2.75 -7.96
CA MET A 162 -5.85 -1.38 -8.45
C MET A 162 -4.80 -1.29 -9.55
N GLU A 163 -4.03 -2.35 -9.81
CA GLU A 163 -2.90 -2.41 -10.76
C GLU A 163 -1.89 -1.28 -10.51
N PRO A 164 -1.34 -1.20 -9.29
CA PRO A 164 -0.42 -0.13 -8.93
C PRO A 164 0.89 -0.24 -9.71
N LYS A 165 1.53 0.90 -9.97
CA LYS A 165 2.87 0.97 -10.59
C LYS A 165 4.00 0.73 -9.60
N VAL A 166 3.74 0.99 -8.32
CA VAL A 166 4.64 0.71 -7.20
C VAL A 166 3.85 -0.07 -6.17
N LEU A 167 4.38 -1.18 -5.71
CA LEU A 167 3.80 -1.97 -4.61
C LEU A 167 4.75 -1.90 -3.41
N ILE A 168 4.22 -1.44 -2.29
CA ILE A 168 4.94 -1.35 -1.02
C ILE A 168 4.35 -2.40 -0.07
N LEU A 169 5.21 -3.21 0.54
CA LEU A 169 4.84 -4.21 1.53
C LEU A 169 5.48 -3.84 2.86
N ASP A 170 4.67 -3.55 3.88
CA ASP A 170 5.14 -3.27 5.24
C ASP A 170 5.19 -4.56 6.05
N GLU A 171 6.39 -5.04 6.37
CA GLU A 171 6.64 -6.28 7.12
C GLU A 171 5.81 -7.48 6.60
N PRO A 172 5.95 -7.86 5.31
CA PRO A 172 5.07 -8.84 4.67
C PRO A 172 5.10 -10.24 5.27
N THR A 173 6.13 -10.58 6.04
CA THR A 173 6.28 -11.88 6.72
C THR A 173 5.86 -11.85 8.19
N ALA A 174 5.44 -10.68 8.71
CA ALA A 174 5.02 -10.57 10.11
C ALA A 174 3.81 -11.49 10.40
N GLY A 175 3.92 -12.30 11.45
CA GLY A 175 2.86 -13.22 11.87
C GLY A 175 2.69 -14.48 11.01
N LEU A 176 3.56 -14.71 10.03
CA LEU A 176 3.64 -16.01 9.33
C LEU A 176 4.48 -16.98 10.16
N ASP A 177 4.08 -18.27 10.13
CA ASP A 177 4.94 -19.35 10.60
C ASP A 177 6.12 -19.58 9.63
N PRO A 178 7.14 -20.34 10.03
CA PRO A 178 8.30 -20.61 9.16
C PRO A 178 7.93 -21.23 7.81
N GLU A 179 6.89 -22.07 7.75
CA GLU A 179 6.39 -22.69 6.51
C GLU A 179 5.64 -21.69 5.63
N GLY A 180 4.99 -20.70 6.23
CA GLY A 180 4.28 -19.63 5.51
C GLY A 180 5.19 -18.58 4.88
N VAL A 181 6.48 -18.55 5.25
CA VAL A 181 7.47 -17.62 4.67
C VAL A 181 8.03 -18.16 3.35
N GLU A 182 8.01 -19.48 3.14
CA GLU A 182 8.55 -20.13 1.94
C GLU A 182 7.49 -20.29 0.82
N SER A 183 6.24 -20.01 1.10
CA SER A 183 5.11 -20.11 0.14
C SER A 183 4.74 -18.75 -0.46
#